data_be0e6c44b443bc2bebd7310a256a3d3d
#
_entry.id   be0e6c44b443bc2bebd7310a256a3d3d
#
_cell.length_a   1.000
_cell.length_b   1.000
_cell.length_c   1.000
_cell.angle_alpha   90.00
_cell.angle_beta   90.00
_cell.angle_gamma   90.00
#
_symmetry.space_group_name_H-M   'P 1'
#
loop_
_entity.id
_entity.type
_entity.pdbx_description
1 polymer ?
#
loop_
_entity_poly.entity_id
_entity_poly.type
_entity_poly.pdbx_seq_one_letter_code
_entity_poly.pdbx_strand_id
1 'polypeptide(L)'
;MSKKMIVSAIAMALLATNAFADGHCASGKTLEKGKFTIATGNPAYFPWVLDDAPESGQGFEAAVAYAVAEEMGFSKQDVIWVRSSFDEAIQPGVKNFDVNMQQYSITSERDQVVDFSVPYYTAPMAVLVGAGATDTPATIEALKSLKWGAVGST
;
A
#
# COMPACT_ATOMS: atom_id res chain seq x y z
N MET A 1 -58.22 40.45 -30.39
CA MET A 1 -58.07 39.02 -30.04
C MET A 1 -56.60 38.69 -29.95
N SER A 2 -56.06 38.63 -28.74
CA SER A 2 -54.65 38.44 -28.49
C SER A 2 -54.36 36.98 -28.16
N LYS A 3 -53.60 36.29 -29.02
CA LYS A 3 -53.17 34.88 -28.77
C LYS A 3 -51.93 34.91 -27.86
N LYS A 4 -52.13 34.46 -26.62
CA LYS A 4 -51.00 34.18 -25.69
C LYS A 4 -50.36 32.86 -26.09
N MET A 5 -49.11 32.91 -26.56
CA MET A 5 -48.26 31.76 -26.72
C MET A 5 -47.69 31.39 -25.34
N ILE A 6 -48.01 30.21 -24.88
CA ILE A 6 -47.41 29.58 -23.70
C ILE A 6 -46.16 28.84 -24.18
N VAL A 7 -44.98 29.32 -23.80
CA VAL A 7 -43.74 28.61 -24.04
C VAL A 7 -43.48 27.74 -22.82
N SER A 8 -43.69 26.43 -22.96
CA SER A 8 -43.30 25.42 -21.95
C SER A 8 -41.78 25.21 -22.03
N ALA A 9 -41.07 25.71 -21.07
CA ALA A 9 -39.65 25.37 -20.86
C ALA A 9 -39.56 23.97 -20.18
N ILE A 10 -39.19 22.97 -20.92
CA ILE A 10 -38.85 21.66 -20.36
C ILE A 10 -37.41 21.79 -19.79
N ALA A 11 -37.34 21.88 -18.47
CA ALA A 11 -36.06 21.78 -17.76
C ALA A 11 -35.65 20.29 -17.78
N MET A 12 -34.71 19.96 -18.65
CA MET A 12 -34.04 18.67 -18.68
C MET A 12 -33.03 18.60 -17.56
N ALA A 13 -33.42 18.06 -16.42
CA ALA A 13 -32.46 17.76 -15.33
C ALA A 13 -31.54 16.64 -15.79
N LEU A 14 -30.31 16.97 -16.17
CA LEU A 14 -29.22 16.02 -16.34
C LEU A 14 -28.88 15.45 -14.95
N LEU A 15 -29.45 14.31 -14.63
CA LEU A 15 -28.95 13.45 -13.57
C LEU A 15 -27.57 12.95 -14.02
N ALA A 16 -26.53 13.65 -13.60
CA ALA A 16 -25.19 13.09 -13.65
C ALA A 16 -25.16 11.88 -12.70
N THR A 17 -25.41 10.70 -13.25
CA THR A 17 -25.08 9.45 -12.55
C THR A 17 -23.57 9.44 -12.45
N ASN A 18 -23.05 9.71 -11.25
CA ASN A 18 -21.69 9.33 -10.92
C ASN A 18 -21.67 7.79 -11.04
N ALA A 19 -21.28 7.29 -12.20
CA ALA A 19 -20.83 5.92 -12.32
C ALA A 19 -19.55 5.85 -11.50
N PHE A 20 -19.65 5.46 -10.25
CA PHE A 20 -18.51 4.95 -9.50
C PHE A 20 -18.02 3.77 -10.32
N ALA A 21 -16.85 3.92 -10.90
CA ALA A 21 -16.17 2.81 -11.54
C ALA A 21 -15.97 1.75 -10.47
N ASP A 22 -16.77 0.70 -10.48
CA ASP A 22 -16.39 -0.55 -9.82
C ASP A 22 -15.01 -0.87 -10.39
N GLY A 23 -13.95 -0.82 -9.57
CA GLY A 23 -12.57 -0.94 -10.00
C GLY A 23 -12.42 -2.00 -11.08
N HIS A 24 -12.19 -1.57 -12.32
CA HIS A 24 -12.34 -2.43 -13.50
C HIS A 24 -11.48 -3.69 -13.45
N CYS A 25 -10.34 -3.66 -12.74
CA CYS A 25 -9.43 -4.80 -12.59
C CYS A 25 -9.74 -5.67 -11.36
N ALA A 26 -10.33 -5.10 -10.31
CA ALA A 26 -10.51 -5.74 -9.01
C ALA A 26 -11.97 -6.06 -8.67
N SER A 27 -12.91 -5.82 -9.60
CA SER A 27 -14.33 -6.07 -9.37
C SER A 27 -14.58 -7.51 -8.94
N GLY A 28 -15.17 -7.68 -7.75
CA GLY A 28 -15.47 -8.97 -7.14
C GLY A 28 -14.27 -9.75 -6.60
N LYS A 29 -13.08 -9.12 -6.52
CA LYS A 29 -11.85 -9.74 -6.00
C LYS A 29 -11.40 -9.16 -4.66
N THR A 30 -12.00 -8.08 -4.19
CA THR A 30 -11.70 -7.49 -2.90
C THR A 30 -12.58 -8.07 -1.80
N LEU A 31 -12.10 -8.02 -0.56
CA LEU A 31 -12.79 -8.50 0.63
C LEU A 31 -14.15 -7.82 0.81
N GLU A 32 -14.20 -6.53 0.59
CA GLU A 32 -15.43 -5.73 0.65
C GLU A 32 -15.68 -5.11 -0.73
N LYS A 33 -16.89 -5.29 -1.23
CA LYS A 33 -17.27 -4.78 -2.55
C LYS A 33 -17.12 -3.26 -2.61
N GLY A 34 -16.35 -2.79 -3.58
CA GLY A 34 -16.10 -1.36 -3.80
C GLY A 34 -15.12 -0.74 -2.81
N LYS A 35 -14.44 -1.55 -1.99
CA LYS A 35 -13.37 -1.12 -1.09
C LYS A 35 -12.08 -1.84 -1.40
N PHE A 36 -10.96 -1.19 -1.10
CA PHE A 36 -9.62 -1.76 -1.22
C PHE A 36 -8.91 -1.67 0.13
N THR A 37 -8.75 -2.82 0.79
CA THR A 37 -8.19 -2.89 2.13
C THR A 37 -6.69 -3.15 2.05
N ILE A 38 -5.91 -2.21 2.55
CA ILE A 38 -4.44 -2.25 2.52
C ILE A 38 -3.91 -2.41 3.94
N ALA A 39 -3.13 -3.44 4.19
CA ALA A 39 -2.42 -3.60 5.45
C ALA A 39 -1.05 -2.92 5.41
N THR A 40 -0.64 -2.35 6.54
CA THR A 40 0.70 -1.83 6.78
C THR A 40 1.14 -2.11 8.20
N GLY A 41 2.38 -1.78 8.54
CA GLY A 41 2.99 -2.06 9.84
C GLY A 41 2.29 -1.44 11.04
N ASN A 42 2.57 -1.98 12.22
CA ASN A 42 2.15 -1.45 13.49
C ASN A 42 3.36 -1.37 14.45
N PRO A 43 4.00 -0.20 14.60
CA PRO A 43 3.76 1.03 13.83
C PRO A 43 4.28 0.96 12.40
N ALA A 44 3.79 1.85 11.54
CA ALA A 44 4.37 2.10 10.22
C ALA A 44 5.47 3.16 10.33
N TYR A 45 6.58 2.96 9.62
CA TYR A 45 7.81 3.74 9.84
C TYR A 45 8.09 4.74 8.72
N PHE A 46 8.68 5.88 9.12
CA PHE A 46 9.35 6.82 8.22
C PHE A 46 10.53 6.10 7.50
N PRO A 47 10.78 6.38 6.21
CA PRO A 47 10.09 7.32 5.31
C PRO A 47 8.94 6.67 4.52
N TRP A 48 8.58 5.44 4.82
CA TRP A 48 7.57 4.66 4.10
C TRP A 48 6.17 5.18 4.38
N VAL A 49 5.90 5.47 5.63
CA VAL A 49 4.68 6.14 6.11
C VAL A 49 5.11 7.25 7.08
N LEU A 50 4.61 8.47 6.87
CA LEU A 50 4.88 9.58 7.75
C LEU A 50 3.94 9.54 8.96
N ASP A 51 4.47 9.88 10.13
CA ASP A 51 3.73 10.06 11.39
C ASP A 51 2.85 8.86 11.78
N ASP A 52 3.20 7.66 11.32
CA ASP A 52 2.39 6.45 11.51
C ASP A 52 0.93 6.62 11.01
N ALA A 53 0.71 7.46 9.99
CA ALA A 53 -0.59 7.84 9.45
C ALA A 53 -0.70 7.51 7.94
N PRO A 54 -0.87 6.23 7.55
CA PRO A 54 -0.95 5.82 6.15
C PRO A 54 -2.12 6.45 5.40
N GLU A 55 -3.23 6.74 6.09
CA GLU A 55 -4.40 7.41 5.55
C GLU A 55 -4.11 8.84 5.06
N SER A 56 -3.04 9.47 5.54
CA SER A 56 -2.59 10.77 5.04
C SER A 56 -2.14 10.70 3.57
N GLY A 57 -1.66 9.55 3.12
CA GLY A 57 -1.01 9.37 1.83
C GLY A 57 0.41 9.93 1.79
N GLN A 58 0.96 10.30 2.96
CA GLN A 58 2.33 10.82 3.07
C GLN A 58 3.30 9.70 3.42
N GLY A 59 4.44 9.70 2.74
CA GLY A 59 5.43 8.64 2.77
C GLY A 59 5.39 7.80 1.50
N PHE A 60 6.50 7.12 1.20
CA PHE A 60 6.66 6.44 -0.08
C PHE A 60 5.60 5.35 -0.29
N GLU A 61 5.45 4.41 0.64
CA GLU A 61 4.48 3.32 0.49
C GLU A 61 3.04 3.81 0.58
N ALA A 62 2.74 4.78 1.45
CA ALA A 62 1.41 5.36 1.52
C ALA A 62 1.00 6.03 0.19
N ALA A 63 1.93 6.74 -0.46
CA ALA A 63 1.70 7.35 -1.77
C ALA A 63 1.53 6.30 -2.88
N VAL A 64 2.38 5.27 -2.92
CA VAL A 64 2.29 4.16 -3.88
C VAL A 64 0.96 3.41 -3.71
N ALA A 65 0.54 3.14 -2.48
CA ALA A 65 -0.72 2.48 -2.19
C ALA A 65 -1.93 3.21 -2.79
N TYR A 66 -1.99 4.53 -2.61
CA TYR A 66 -3.07 5.32 -3.20
C TYR A 66 -2.98 5.40 -4.73
N ALA A 67 -1.77 5.48 -5.30
CA ALA A 67 -1.60 5.47 -6.75
C ALA A 67 -2.06 4.13 -7.35
N VAL A 68 -1.72 3.00 -6.71
CA VAL A 68 -2.21 1.67 -7.12
C VAL A 68 -3.72 1.58 -7.00
N ALA A 69 -4.30 2.05 -5.90
CA ALA A 69 -5.75 2.08 -5.71
C ALA A 69 -6.45 2.87 -6.82
N GLU A 70 -5.94 4.04 -7.17
CA GLU A 70 -6.47 4.90 -8.23
C GLU A 70 -6.42 4.20 -9.60
N GLU A 71 -5.29 3.58 -9.96
CA GLU A 71 -5.14 2.81 -11.19
C GLU A 71 -6.08 1.59 -11.24
N MET A 72 -6.40 1.00 -10.08
CA MET A 72 -7.38 -0.07 -9.96
C MET A 72 -8.83 0.43 -9.97
N GLY A 73 -9.07 1.74 -10.02
CA GLY A 73 -10.38 2.37 -10.09
C GLY A 73 -11.01 2.66 -8.72
N PHE A 74 -10.27 2.58 -7.63
CA PHE A 74 -10.74 2.99 -6.30
C PHE A 74 -10.44 4.46 -6.04
N SER A 75 -11.40 5.17 -5.47
CA SER A 75 -11.15 6.52 -4.96
C SER A 75 -10.39 6.46 -3.62
N LYS A 76 -9.80 7.59 -3.21
CA LYS A 76 -9.11 7.66 -1.90
C LYS A 76 -10.02 7.28 -0.72
N GLN A 77 -11.33 7.57 -0.82
CA GLN A 77 -12.33 7.25 0.21
C GLN A 77 -12.70 5.76 0.24
N ASP A 78 -12.33 5.00 -0.78
CA ASP A 78 -12.58 3.57 -0.88
C ASP A 78 -11.41 2.74 -0.38
N VAL A 79 -10.27 3.37 -0.07
CA VAL A 79 -9.13 2.72 0.56
C VAL A 79 -9.35 2.61 2.07
N ILE A 80 -9.25 1.40 2.58
CA ILE A 80 -9.31 1.08 4.00
C ILE A 80 -7.91 0.67 4.46
N TRP A 81 -7.38 1.31 5.50
CA TRP A 81 -6.13 0.91 6.10
C TRP A 81 -6.35 0.03 7.32
N VAL A 82 -5.61 -1.08 7.39
CA VAL A 82 -5.54 -1.96 8.57
C VAL A 82 -4.09 -2.12 9.01
N ARG A 83 -3.92 -2.48 10.28
CA ARG A 83 -2.60 -2.71 10.86
C ARG A 83 -2.34 -4.20 11.00
N SER A 84 -1.15 -4.62 10.65
CA SER A 84 -0.71 -6.00 10.80
C SER A 84 0.75 -6.03 11.28
N SER A 85 1.11 -6.99 12.07
CA SER A 85 2.53 -7.24 12.33
C SER A 85 3.18 -7.83 11.09
N PHE A 86 4.51 -7.68 10.97
CA PHE A 86 5.26 -8.20 9.84
C PHE A 86 5.08 -9.72 9.68
N ASP A 87 5.22 -10.47 10.78
CA ASP A 87 5.08 -11.93 10.74
C ASP A 87 3.65 -12.38 10.45
N GLU A 88 2.65 -11.71 11.01
CA GLU A 88 1.23 -12.04 10.78
C GLU A 88 0.82 -11.88 9.32
N ALA A 89 1.29 -10.82 8.67
CA ALA A 89 0.93 -10.54 7.29
C ALA A 89 1.43 -11.63 6.32
N ILE A 90 2.57 -12.25 6.61
CA ILE A 90 3.16 -13.29 5.74
C ILE A 90 2.77 -14.73 6.14
N GLN A 91 2.16 -14.96 7.30
CA GLN A 91 1.70 -16.29 7.67
C GLN A 91 0.62 -16.81 6.71
N PRO A 92 0.60 -18.09 6.37
CA PRO A 92 -0.48 -18.67 5.58
C PRO A 92 -1.85 -18.50 6.25
N GLY A 93 -2.91 -18.43 5.45
CA GLY A 93 -4.29 -18.40 5.93
C GLY A 93 -5.07 -17.16 5.50
N VAL A 94 -6.29 -17.07 6.00
CA VAL A 94 -7.21 -15.98 5.67
C VAL A 94 -6.68 -14.65 6.21
N LYS A 95 -6.73 -13.63 5.39
CA LYS A 95 -6.33 -12.26 5.73
C LYS A 95 -7.54 -11.35 5.86
N ASN A 96 -7.39 -10.28 6.63
CA ASN A 96 -8.36 -9.19 6.76
C ASN A 96 -7.98 -7.98 5.88
N PHE A 97 -7.19 -8.20 4.84
CA PHE A 97 -6.74 -7.19 3.88
C PHE A 97 -6.66 -7.81 2.47
N ASP A 98 -6.76 -6.97 1.46
CA ASP A 98 -6.59 -7.36 0.06
C ASP A 98 -5.12 -7.44 -0.31
N VAL A 99 -4.32 -6.48 0.16
CA VAL A 99 -2.87 -6.41 -0.04
C VAL A 99 -2.17 -5.94 1.21
N ASN A 100 -0.88 -6.28 1.34
CA ASN A 100 0.00 -5.74 2.37
C ASN A 100 1.15 -4.95 1.75
N MET A 101 1.45 -3.78 2.32
CA MET A 101 2.59 -2.94 1.95
C MET A 101 3.41 -2.61 3.20
N GLN A 102 4.54 -3.32 3.36
CA GLN A 102 5.32 -3.29 4.59
C GLN A 102 6.79 -3.66 4.35
N GLN A 103 7.39 -3.15 3.28
CA GLN A 103 8.81 -3.32 2.93
C GLN A 103 9.27 -4.78 2.84
N TYR A 104 8.43 -5.69 2.37
CA TYR A 104 8.82 -7.08 2.20
C TYR A 104 9.85 -7.25 1.09
N SER A 105 10.96 -7.91 1.42
CA SER A 105 11.84 -8.46 0.38
C SER A 105 11.20 -9.70 -0.23
N ILE A 106 11.20 -9.78 -1.55
CA ILE A 106 10.75 -10.97 -2.28
C ILE A 106 11.83 -12.04 -2.12
N THR A 107 11.52 -13.14 -1.43
CA THR A 107 12.40 -14.30 -1.29
C THR A 107 11.68 -15.57 -1.72
N SER A 108 12.44 -16.59 -2.11
CA SER A 108 11.87 -17.87 -2.53
C SER A 108 11.04 -18.55 -1.43
N GLU A 109 11.40 -18.35 -0.17
CA GLU A 109 10.66 -18.91 0.98
C GLU A 109 9.31 -18.21 1.13
N ARG A 110 9.28 -16.89 1.00
CA ARG A 110 8.05 -16.09 1.12
C ARG A 110 7.11 -16.30 -0.07
N ASP A 111 7.68 -16.46 -1.26
CA ASP A 111 6.94 -16.72 -2.50
C ASP A 111 6.20 -18.08 -2.50
N GLN A 112 6.53 -18.98 -1.55
CA GLN A 112 5.80 -20.23 -1.35
C GLN A 112 4.52 -20.07 -0.53
N VAL A 113 4.34 -18.95 0.15
CA VAL A 113 3.25 -18.75 1.11
C VAL A 113 2.39 -17.53 0.83
N VAL A 114 2.90 -16.57 0.05
CA VAL A 114 2.17 -15.37 -0.39
C VAL A 114 2.54 -15.04 -1.83
N ASP A 115 1.62 -14.44 -2.57
CA ASP A 115 1.89 -13.89 -3.89
C ASP A 115 2.50 -12.49 -3.78
N PHE A 116 3.51 -12.21 -4.61
CA PHE A 116 4.12 -10.89 -4.71
C PHE A 116 3.72 -10.19 -6.00
N SER A 117 3.59 -8.87 -5.93
CA SER A 117 3.59 -8.02 -7.12
C SER A 117 4.99 -7.91 -7.73
N VAL A 118 5.12 -7.21 -8.87
CA VAL A 118 6.42 -6.69 -9.29
C VAL A 118 6.99 -5.78 -8.21
N PRO A 119 8.33 -5.75 -8.02
CA PRO A 119 8.93 -4.89 -7.00
C PRO A 119 8.66 -3.41 -7.33
N TYR A 120 8.15 -2.67 -6.36
CA TYR A 120 7.93 -1.22 -6.45
C TYR A 120 9.11 -0.40 -5.94
N TYR A 121 10.08 -1.04 -5.28
CA TYR A 121 11.30 -0.41 -4.79
C TYR A 121 12.44 -1.43 -4.72
N THR A 122 13.67 -0.96 -4.90
CA THR A 122 14.89 -1.77 -4.71
C THR A 122 15.82 -1.04 -3.77
N ALA A 123 16.15 -1.68 -2.65
CA ALA A 123 17.10 -1.15 -1.68
C ALA A 123 18.40 -1.99 -1.70
N PRO A 124 19.57 -1.37 -1.79
CA PRO A 124 20.81 -2.09 -1.54
C PRO A 124 20.93 -2.44 -0.05
N MET A 125 21.55 -3.56 0.25
CA MET A 125 21.91 -3.89 1.62
C MET A 125 23.10 -3.03 2.07
N ALA A 126 23.00 -2.51 3.29
CA ALA A 126 24.08 -1.76 3.92
C ALA A 126 24.29 -2.23 5.36
N VAL A 127 25.52 -2.04 5.85
CA VAL A 127 25.87 -2.34 7.24
C VAL A 127 25.99 -1.03 8.00
N LEU A 128 25.17 -0.87 9.02
CA LEU A 128 25.28 0.25 9.94
C LEU A 128 26.22 -0.13 11.09
N VAL A 129 27.25 0.66 11.31
CA VAL A 129 28.17 0.49 12.42
C VAL A 129 28.03 1.63 13.43
N GLY A 130 28.29 1.36 14.71
CA GLY A 130 28.28 2.40 15.73
C GLY A 130 29.36 3.47 15.48
N ALA A 131 29.13 4.68 15.97
CA ALA A 131 30.02 5.84 15.75
C ALA A 131 31.48 5.62 16.21
N GLY A 132 31.73 4.65 17.10
CA GLY A 132 33.09 4.28 17.55
C GLY A 132 33.76 3.17 16.74
N ALA A 133 33.08 2.60 15.72
CA ALA A 133 33.60 1.48 14.93
C ALA A 133 34.20 1.96 13.59
N THR A 134 35.02 3.00 13.61
CA THR A 134 35.55 3.67 12.43
C THR A 134 36.58 2.81 11.63
N ASP A 135 37.11 1.77 12.23
CA ASP A 135 38.17 0.95 11.64
C ASP A 135 37.69 -0.42 11.15
N THR A 136 36.38 -0.62 11.02
CA THR A 136 35.84 -1.88 10.49
C THR A 136 36.10 -1.94 8.98
N PRO A 137 36.92 -2.85 8.48
CA PRO A 137 37.17 -2.97 7.05
C PRO A 137 35.90 -3.38 6.32
N ALA A 138 35.66 -2.79 5.15
CA ALA A 138 34.53 -3.12 4.29
C ALA A 138 34.78 -4.43 3.50
N THR A 139 35.16 -5.49 4.17
CA THR A 139 35.40 -6.81 3.59
C THR A 139 34.45 -7.85 4.21
N ILE A 140 34.08 -8.86 3.44
CA ILE A 140 33.20 -9.94 3.93
C ILE A 140 33.83 -10.69 5.10
N GLU A 141 35.15 -10.90 5.07
CA GLU A 141 35.90 -11.58 6.13
C GLU A 141 35.84 -10.79 7.44
N ALA A 142 36.04 -9.49 7.40
CA ALA A 142 35.91 -8.64 8.58
C ALA A 142 34.49 -8.63 9.12
N LEU A 143 33.48 -8.57 8.23
CA LEU A 143 32.07 -8.58 8.62
C LEU A 143 31.65 -9.90 9.30
N LYS A 144 32.21 -11.05 8.91
CA LYS A 144 31.91 -12.37 9.52
C LYS A 144 32.28 -12.45 11.00
N SER A 145 33.25 -11.65 11.47
CA SER A 145 33.71 -11.66 12.87
C SER A 145 32.90 -10.74 13.79
N LEU A 146 31.99 -9.92 13.24
CA LEU A 146 31.21 -8.96 14.01
C LEU A 146 30.05 -9.61 14.75
N LYS A 147 29.64 -8.96 15.84
CA LYS A 147 28.32 -9.24 16.45
C LYS A 147 27.26 -8.47 15.67
N TRP A 148 26.35 -9.21 15.10
CA TRP A 148 25.25 -8.65 14.29
C TRP A 148 24.02 -8.38 15.13
N GLY A 149 23.39 -7.24 14.86
CA GLY A 149 22.02 -6.97 15.24
C GLY A 149 21.16 -6.84 13.98
N ALA A 150 20.02 -7.45 13.95
CA ALA A 150 19.06 -7.34 12.87
C ALA A 150 17.65 -7.36 13.45
N VAL A 151 16.70 -6.84 12.68
CA VAL A 151 15.27 -7.03 12.98
C VAL A 151 14.91 -8.48 12.64
N GLY A 152 14.15 -9.13 13.52
CA GLY A 152 13.68 -10.50 13.28
C GLY A 152 12.81 -10.57 12.02
N SER A 153 12.89 -11.69 11.34
CA SER A 153 12.04 -12.01 10.15
C SER A 153 12.24 -11.11 8.92
N THR A 154 13.28 -10.27 8.90
CA THR A 154 13.57 -9.37 7.76
C THR A 154 14.60 -9.95 6.81
#